data_14fc115f2334382df6dad55afdc10549
#
_entry.id   14fc115f2334382df6dad55afdc10549
#
_cell.length_a   1.000
_cell.length_b   1.000
_cell.length_c   1.000
_cell.angle_alpha   90.00
_cell.angle_beta   90.00
_cell.angle_gamma   90.00
#
_symmetry.space_group_name_H-M   'P 1'
#
loop_
_entity.id
_entity.type
_entity.pdbx_description
1 polymer ?
#
loop_
_entity_poly.entity_id
_entity_poly.type
_entity_poly.pdbx_seq_one_letter_code
_entity_poly.pdbx_strand_id
1 'polypeptide(L)'
;MNTHTLSRTRTWVGIMLVLATGLVHGAEGPAHYHEATYEGLLFFLNAAGALVAARGISRGATLWGWTLGALISAWALMLYIASRTIGLPGLEVDDAWFEPLGVASLLVEGLYVLVYASVVIRPKPHQHLLDAGVEHSGSSPVAMNAMNHHAAQRPHAAPEPCEERG
;
A
#
# COMPACT_ATOMS: atom_id res chain seq x y z
N MET A 1 16.41 12.35 -2.48
CA MET A 1 15.09 12.39 -1.80
C MET A 1 14.88 11.01 -1.18
N ASN A 2 14.82 10.90 0.17
CA ASN A 2 14.81 9.60 0.86
C ASN A 2 13.51 8.83 0.59
N THR A 3 13.62 7.57 0.19
CA THR A 3 12.49 6.65 -0.05
C THR A 3 11.56 6.50 1.15
N HIS A 4 12.06 6.67 2.38
CA HIS A 4 11.27 6.65 3.61
C HIS A 4 10.31 7.85 3.74
N THR A 5 10.70 9.04 3.31
CA THR A 5 9.86 10.25 3.38
C THR A 5 8.66 10.18 2.43
N LEU A 6 8.86 9.67 1.22
CA LEU A 6 7.77 9.49 0.26
C LEU A 6 6.74 8.44 0.72
N SER A 7 7.19 7.38 1.36
CA SER A 7 6.31 6.36 1.95
C SER A 7 5.41 6.96 3.04
N ARG A 8 5.99 7.75 3.95
CA ARG A 8 5.26 8.38 5.06
C ARG A 8 4.23 9.41 4.56
N THR A 9 4.62 10.23 3.60
CA THR A 9 3.71 11.22 3.00
C THR A 9 2.52 10.56 2.33
N ARG A 10 2.72 9.49 1.55
CA ARG A 10 1.63 8.74 0.92
C ARG A 10 0.66 8.16 1.95
N THR A 11 1.19 7.60 3.03
CA THR A 11 0.38 7.06 4.12
C THR A 11 -0.52 8.13 4.74
N TRP A 12 0.03 9.31 5.04
CA TRP A 12 -0.75 10.41 5.58
C TRP A 12 -1.79 10.93 4.59
N VAL A 13 -1.42 11.08 3.31
CA VAL A 13 -2.36 11.49 2.26
C VAL A 13 -3.52 10.48 2.15
N GLY A 14 -3.23 9.19 2.13
CA GLY A 14 -4.27 8.17 2.08
C GLY A 14 -5.20 8.20 3.30
N ILE A 15 -4.64 8.37 4.51
CA ILE A 15 -5.44 8.50 5.74
C ILE A 15 -6.34 9.73 5.66
N MET A 16 -5.81 10.89 5.26
CA MET A 16 -6.58 12.13 5.17
C MET A 16 -7.70 12.03 4.14
N LEU A 17 -7.43 11.44 2.97
CA LEU A 17 -8.44 11.27 1.93
C LEU A 17 -9.57 10.34 2.38
N VAL A 18 -9.24 9.16 2.95
CA VAL A 18 -10.30 8.24 3.40
C VAL A 18 -11.09 8.81 4.59
N LEU A 19 -10.47 9.60 5.46
CA LEU A 19 -11.19 10.31 6.53
C LEU A 19 -12.08 11.42 5.96
N ALA A 20 -11.64 12.13 4.95
CA ALA A 20 -12.46 13.13 4.26
C ALA A 20 -13.69 12.50 3.59
N THR A 21 -13.52 11.34 2.91
CA THR A 21 -14.65 10.51 2.41
C THR A 21 -15.63 10.19 3.55
N GLY A 22 -15.12 9.65 4.67
CA GLY A 22 -15.97 9.32 5.82
C GLY A 22 -16.71 10.51 6.42
N LEU A 23 -16.07 11.69 6.44
CA LEU A 23 -16.68 12.92 6.95
C LEU A 23 -17.82 13.40 6.06
N VAL A 24 -17.61 13.44 4.72
CA VAL A 24 -18.66 13.83 3.78
C VAL A 24 -19.86 12.89 3.91
N HIS A 25 -19.66 11.58 3.83
CA HIS A 25 -20.74 10.61 3.94
C HIS A 25 -21.42 10.64 5.30
N GLY A 26 -20.68 10.84 6.40
CA GLY A 26 -21.27 10.98 7.73
C GLY A 26 -22.13 12.25 7.89
N ALA A 27 -21.74 13.35 7.24
CA ALA A 27 -22.49 14.60 7.26
C ALA A 27 -23.78 14.53 6.41
N GLU A 28 -23.71 13.87 5.24
CA GLU A 28 -24.86 13.71 4.34
C GLU A 28 -25.83 12.61 4.78
N GLY A 29 -25.35 11.62 5.54
CA GLY A 29 -26.13 10.46 5.96
C GLY A 29 -27.50 10.77 6.55
N PRO A 30 -27.67 11.77 7.45
CA PRO A 30 -28.96 12.13 8.01
C PRO A 30 -29.98 12.61 6.97
N ALA A 31 -29.56 13.43 5.99
CA ALA A 31 -30.42 13.92 4.93
C ALA A 31 -30.95 12.77 4.07
N HIS A 32 -30.04 11.94 3.57
CA HIS A 32 -30.37 10.76 2.76
C HIS A 32 -31.17 9.70 3.53
N TYR A 33 -31.01 9.60 4.85
CA TYR A 33 -31.79 8.70 5.68
C TYR A 33 -33.29 9.12 5.74
N HIS A 34 -33.57 10.41 5.63
CA HIS A 34 -34.95 10.93 5.58
C HIS A 34 -35.59 10.70 4.20
N GLU A 35 -34.82 10.69 3.14
CA GLU A 35 -35.30 10.42 1.77
C GLU A 35 -35.55 8.93 1.54
N ALA A 36 -34.53 8.11 1.86
CA ALA A 36 -34.63 6.66 1.80
C ALA A 36 -33.76 6.03 2.88
N THR A 37 -34.37 5.28 3.80
CA THR A 37 -33.66 4.66 4.96
C THR A 37 -32.42 3.85 4.53
N TYR A 38 -32.54 3.09 3.45
CA TYR A 38 -31.41 2.25 2.97
C TYR A 38 -30.25 3.11 2.46
N GLU A 39 -30.54 4.23 1.83
CA GLU A 39 -29.51 5.15 1.32
C GLU A 39 -28.72 5.77 2.46
N GLY A 40 -29.40 6.35 3.46
CA GLY A 40 -28.76 6.86 4.66
C GLY A 40 -27.91 5.80 5.39
N LEU A 41 -28.39 4.55 5.45
CA LEU A 41 -27.61 3.44 6.00
C LEU A 41 -26.33 3.16 5.19
N LEU A 42 -26.36 3.26 3.85
CA LEU A 42 -25.18 3.12 3.00
C LEU A 42 -24.17 4.25 3.27
N PHE A 43 -24.64 5.49 3.47
CA PHE A 43 -23.80 6.62 3.84
C PHE A 43 -23.10 6.40 5.20
N PHE A 44 -23.83 5.96 6.22
CA PHE A 44 -23.23 5.65 7.53
C PHE A 44 -22.28 4.45 7.47
N LEU A 45 -22.60 3.43 6.66
CA LEU A 45 -21.71 2.28 6.48
C LEU A 45 -20.42 2.69 5.78
N ASN A 46 -20.50 3.57 4.76
CA ASN A 46 -19.34 4.15 4.11
C ASN A 46 -18.47 4.92 5.12
N ALA A 47 -19.08 5.79 5.93
CA ALA A 47 -18.36 6.56 6.95
C ALA A 47 -17.67 5.66 7.98
N ALA A 48 -18.36 4.63 8.48
CA ALA A 48 -17.78 3.66 9.41
C ALA A 48 -16.63 2.86 8.77
N GLY A 49 -16.82 2.42 7.55
CA GLY A 49 -15.79 1.71 6.78
C GLY A 49 -14.54 2.58 6.53
N ALA A 50 -14.74 3.87 6.26
CA ALA A 50 -13.64 4.83 6.10
C ALA A 50 -12.80 4.96 7.38
N LEU A 51 -13.43 4.99 8.56
CA LEU A 51 -12.72 5.00 9.85
C LEU A 51 -11.92 3.70 10.07
N VAL A 52 -12.50 2.56 9.72
CA VAL A 52 -11.83 1.25 9.81
C VAL A 52 -10.64 1.19 8.85
N ALA A 53 -10.80 1.67 7.61
CA ALA A 53 -9.72 1.75 6.64
C ALA A 53 -8.57 2.66 7.11
N ALA A 54 -8.88 3.87 7.60
CA ALA A 54 -7.92 4.80 8.18
C ALA A 54 -7.13 4.17 9.33
N ARG A 55 -7.83 3.45 10.22
CA ARG A 55 -7.22 2.70 11.32
C ARG A 55 -6.31 1.58 10.83
N GLY A 56 -6.71 0.85 9.79
CA GLY A 56 -5.90 -0.19 9.15
C GLY A 56 -4.61 0.39 8.57
N ILE A 57 -4.70 1.49 7.83
CA ILE A 57 -3.55 2.17 7.24
C ILE A 57 -2.60 2.69 8.34
N SER A 58 -3.13 3.33 9.40
CA SER A 58 -2.33 3.91 10.49
C SER A 58 -1.57 2.88 11.31
N ARG A 59 -2.08 1.66 11.41
CA ARG A 59 -1.43 0.54 12.11
C ARG A 59 -0.40 -0.23 11.28
N GLY A 60 -0.12 0.22 10.07
CA GLY A 60 0.81 -0.47 9.16
C GLY A 60 0.23 -1.74 8.51
N ALA A 61 -1.06 -2.02 8.68
CA ALA A 61 -1.78 -3.08 7.97
C ALA A 61 -2.01 -2.65 6.51
N THR A 62 -0.91 -2.47 5.79
CA THR A 62 -0.84 -1.69 4.56
C THR A 62 -1.80 -2.17 3.48
N LEU A 63 -1.80 -3.44 3.13
CA LEU A 63 -2.61 -3.91 1.99
C LEU A 63 -4.11 -3.91 2.32
N TRP A 64 -4.48 -4.42 3.49
CA TRP A 64 -5.88 -4.54 3.90
C TRP A 64 -6.57 -3.18 4.05
N GLY A 65 -5.97 -2.25 4.81
CA GLY A 65 -6.55 -0.91 5.04
C GLY A 65 -6.67 -0.10 3.76
N TRP A 66 -5.65 -0.14 2.90
CA TRP A 66 -5.66 0.53 1.61
C TRP A 66 -6.72 -0.04 0.66
N THR A 67 -6.84 -1.36 0.59
CA THR A 67 -7.83 -2.04 -0.27
C THR A 67 -9.25 -1.76 0.20
N LEU A 68 -9.50 -1.79 1.52
CA LEU A 68 -10.81 -1.44 2.06
C LEU A 68 -11.20 -0.01 1.70
N GLY A 69 -10.30 0.96 1.88
CA GLY A 69 -10.57 2.34 1.48
C GLY A 69 -10.84 2.49 -0.02
N ALA A 70 -10.09 1.77 -0.86
CA ALA A 70 -10.31 1.79 -2.31
C ALA A 70 -11.65 1.18 -2.72
N LEU A 71 -12.07 0.10 -2.07
CA LEU A 71 -13.39 -0.51 -2.31
C LEU A 71 -14.53 0.43 -1.91
N ILE A 72 -14.41 1.08 -0.75
CA ILE A 72 -15.40 2.04 -0.26
C ILE A 72 -15.52 3.23 -1.22
N SER A 73 -14.38 3.83 -1.62
CA SER A 73 -14.35 4.95 -2.55
C SER A 73 -14.88 4.56 -3.94
N ALA A 74 -14.47 3.43 -4.48
CA ALA A 74 -14.96 2.95 -5.78
C ALA A 74 -16.47 2.66 -5.76
N TRP A 75 -16.98 2.10 -4.66
CA TRP A 75 -18.40 1.84 -4.47
C TRP A 75 -19.20 3.14 -4.42
N ALA A 76 -18.74 4.14 -3.67
CA ALA A 76 -19.38 5.45 -3.58
C ALA A 76 -19.41 6.17 -4.93
N LEU A 77 -18.28 6.17 -5.68
CA LEU A 77 -18.22 6.69 -7.05
C LEU A 77 -19.25 6.01 -7.96
N MET A 78 -19.34 4.69 -7.88
CA MET A 78 -20.29 3.92 -8.69
C MET A 78 -21.73 4.26 -8.35
N LEU A 79 -22.08 4.37 -7.06
CA LEU A 79 -23.43 4.74 -6.63
C LEU A 79 -23.77 6.18 -7.00
N TYR A 80 -22.83 7.11 -6.89
CA TYR A 80 -23.04 8.49 -7.35
C TYR A 80 -23.36 8.54 -8.83
N ILE A 81 -22.60 7.85 -9.68
CA ILE A 81 -22.87 7.79 -11.12
C ILE A 81 -24.22 7.14 -11.38
N ALA A 82 -24.55 6.05 -10.68
CA ALA A 82 -25.82 5.36 -10.82
C ALA A 82 -27.00 6.26 -10.45
N SER A 83 -26.93 7.02 -9.35
CA SER A 83 -28.01 7.93 -8.95
C SER A 83 -28.27 9.04 -9.97
N ARG A 84 -27.22 9.48 -10.69
CA ARG A 84 -27.32 10.54 -11.71
C ARG A 84 -27.69 10.02 -13.13
N THR A 85 -27.63 8.72 -13.37
CA THR A 85 -27.85 8.15 -14.71
C THR A 85 -29.08 7.26 -14.82
N ILE A 86 -29.21 6.31 -13.92
CA ILE A 86 -30.29 5.31 -13.95
C ILE A 86 -31.23 5.39 -12.75
N GLY A 87 -30.90 6.24 -11.75
CA GLY A 87 -31.58 6.29 -10.47
C GLY A 87 -31.20 5.14 -9.54
N LEU A 88 -31.56 5.27 -8.26
CA LEU A 88 -31.41 4.22 -7.27
C LEU A 88 -32.77 3.54 -7.02
N PRO A 89 -32.80 2.30 -6.50
CA PRO A 89 -34.06 1.60 -6.26
C PRO A 89 -35.03 2.41 -5.41
N GLY A 90 -36.18 2.78 -5.97
CA GLY A 90 -37.20 3.57 -5.29
C GLY A 90 -36.98 5.07 -5.23
N LEU A 91 -35.93 5.56 -5.89
CA LEU A 91 -35.62 6.98 -6.05
C LEU A 91 -35.57 7.36 -7.53
N GLU A 92 -36.02 8.57 -7.85
CA GLU A 92 -35.90 9.12 -9.18
C GLU A 92 -34.46 9.47 -9.51
N VAL A 93 -34.18 9.63 -10.82
CA VAL A 93 -32.85 10.10 -11.27
C VAL A 93 -32.64 11.53 -10.79
N ASP A 94 -31.57 11.74 -10.05
CA ASP A 94 -31.18 13.06 -9.60
C ASP A 94 -30.28 13.73 -10.67
N ASP A 95 -30.71 14.84 -11.24
CA ASP A 95 -29.99 15.58 -12.28
C ASP A 95 -29.00 16.62 -11.75
N ALA A 96 -28.87 16.77 -10.43
CA ALA A 96 -27.98 17.73 -9.77
C ALA A 96 -26.50 17.32 -9.80
N TRP A 97 -25.92 17.18 -11.00
CA TRP A 97 -24.52 16.74 -11.18
C TRP A 97 -23.46 17.61 -10.48
N PHE A 98 -23.77 18.89 -10.25
CA PHE A 98 -22.82 19.87 -9.72
C PHE A 98 -23.14 20.28 -8.27
N GLU A 99 -23.78 19.43 -7.52
CA GLU A 99 -23.94 19.64 -6.10
C GLU A 99 -22.56 19.72 -5.41
N PRO A 100 -22.28 20.78 -4.62
CA PRO A 100 -20.93 21.03 -4.11
C PRO A 100 -20.35 19.86 -3.28
N LEU A 101 -21.16 19.21 -2.42
CA LEU A 101 -20.71 18.09 -1.61
C LEU A 101 -20.53 16.81 -2.43
N GLY A 102 -21.41 16.57 -3.41
CA GLY A 102 -21.27 15.45 -4.36
C GLY A 102 -19.99 15.58 -5.18
N VAL A 103 -19.70 16.77 -5.72
CA VAL A 103 -18.45 17.04 -6.47
C VAL A 103 -17.22 16.88 -5.56
N ALA A 104 -17.28 17.38 -4.33
CA ALA A 104 -16.19 17.22 -3.36
C ALA A 104 -15.94 15.74 -3.04
N SER A 105 -17.00 14.94 -2.87
CA SER A 105 -16.90 13.49 -2.67
C SER A 105 -16.21 12.82 -3.86
N LEU A 106 -16.67 13.07 -5.08
CA LEU A 106 -16.06 12.53 -6.30
C LEU A 106 -14.55 12.80 -6.38
N LEU A 107 -14.15 14.05 -6.07
CA LEU A 107 -12.73 14.44 -6.11
C LEU A 107 -11.91 13.70 -5.06
N VAL A 108 -12.39 13.62 -3.82
CA VAL A 108 -11.69 12.95 -2.72
C VAL A 108 -11.58 11.45 -2.97
N GLU A 109 -12.65 10.81 -3.40
CA GLU A 109 -12.72 9.39 -3.69
C GLU A 109 -11.88 9.01 -4.91
N GLY A 110 -11.99 9.78 -5.99
CA GLY A 110 -11.18 9.58 -7.19
C GLY A 110 -9.69 9.75 -6.89
N LEU A 111 -9.32 10.76 -6.11
CA LEU A 111 -7.93 10.96 -5.69
C LEU A 111 -7.43 9.82 -4.78
N TYR A 112 -8.29 9.30 -3.88
CA TYR A 112 -7.93 8.16 -3.06
C TYR A 112 -7.63 6.92 -3.92
N VAL A 113 -8.49 6.62 -4.89
CA VAL A 113 -8.28 5.48 -5.82
C VAL A 113 -6.98 5.63 -6.61
N LEU A 114 -6.64 6.84 -7.08
CA LEU A 114 -5.38 7.13 -7.77
C LEU A 114 -4.16 6.91 -6.84
N VAL A 115 -4.23 7.40 -5.61
CA VAL A 115 -3.17 7.18 -4.61
C VAL A 115 -3.03 5.69 -4.31
N TYR A 116 -4.12 4.96 -4.12
CA TYR A 116 -4.11 3.51 -3.94
C TYR A 116 -3.44 2.79 -5.12
N ALA A 117 -3.83 3.10 -6.35
CA ALA A 117 -3.22 2.56 -7.54
C ALA A 117 -1.70 2.79 -7.56
N SER A 118 -1.24 3.99 -7.17
CA SER A 118 0.18 4.31 -7.06
C SER A 118 0.93 3.52 -5.97
N VAL A 119 0.22 2.99 -4.98
CA VAL A 119 0.78 2.13 -3.92
C VAL A 119 0.91 0.69 -4.38
N VAL A 120 -0.10 0.20 -5.13
CA VAL A 120 -0.18 -1.21 -5.57
C VAL A 120 0.64 -1.45 -6.84
N ILE A 121 0.60 -0.52 -7.80
CA ILE A 121 1.31 -0.62 -9.10
C ILE A 121 2.77 -0.15 -8.94
N ARG A 122 3.52 -0.66 -7.97
CA ARG A 122 4.96 -0.40 -7.93
C ARG A 122 5.65 -1.33 -8.92
N PRO A 123 6.42 -0.79 -9.92
CA PRO A 123 7.30 -1.63 -10.71
C PRO A 123 8.29 -2.31 -9.75
N LYS A 124 8.38 -3.63 -9.80
CA LYS A 124 9.47 -4.35 -9.11
C LYS A 124 10.77 -3.79 -9.69
N PRO A 125 11.72 -3.32 -8.87
CA PRO A 125 13.04 -2.96 -9.39
C PRO A 125 13.59 -4.17 -10.15
N HIS A 126 14.09 -3.93 -11.34
CA HIS A 126 14.71 -4.96 -12.20
C HIS A 126 15.95 -5.53 -11.47
N GLN A 127 15.77 -6.54 -10.65
CA GLN A 127 16.87 -7.31 -10.04
C GLN A 127 17.60 -8.17 -11.08
N HIS A 128 16.99 -8.39 -12.25
CA HIS A 128 17.57 -9.22 -13.32
C HIS A 128 18.89 -8.73 -13.91
N LEU A 129 19.21 -7.44 -13.76
CA LEU A 129 20.49 -6.90 -14.29
C LEU A 129 21.66 -7.09 -13.31
N LEU A 130 21.40 -7.30 -12.04
CA LEU A 130 22.45 -7.54 -11.05
C LEU A 130 22.86 -9.02 -11.00
N ASP A 131 21.91 -9.94 -11.19
CA ASP A 131 22.18 -11.38 -11.23
C ASP A 131 22.96 -11.78 -12.50
N ALA A 132 22.70 -11.15 -13.63
CA ALA A 132 23.46 -11.39 -14.88
C ALA A 132 24.90 -10.87 -14.82
N GLY A 133 25.21 -9.89 -13.97
CA GLY A 133 26.56 -9.34 -13.79
C GLY A 133 27.44 -10.18 -12.84
N VAL A 134 26.83 -10.96 -11.95
CA VAL A 134 27.55 -11.78 -10.97
C VAL A 134 28.01 -13.12 -11.56
N GLU A 135 27.29 -13.69 -12.52
CA GLU A 135 27.69 -14.95 -13.16
C GLU A 135 28.90 -14.85 -14.08
N HIS A 136 29.27 -13.63 -14.55
CA HIS A 136 30.44 -13.45 -15.42
C HIS A 136 31.72 -13.05 -14.67
N SER A 137 31.67 -12.81 -13.36
CA SER A 137 32.85 -12.52 -12.51
C SER A 137 33.26 -13.71 -11.62
N GLY A 138 32.65 -14.84 -11.79
CA GLY A 138 32.89 -16.08 -11.03
C GLY A 138 33.87 -17.01 -11.73
N SER A 139 35.12 -16.93 -11.31
CA SER A 139 36.10 -18.02 -11.23
C SER A 139 36.50 -18.73 -12.54
N SER A 140 37.61 -18.27 -13.08
CA SER A 140 38.54 -19.17 -13.79
C SER A 140 38.97 -20.30 -12.83
N PRO A 141 38.68 -21.57 -13.11
CA PRO A 141 39.06 -22.69 -12.24
C PRO A 141 40.58 -22.92 -12.14
N VAL A 142 41.37 -22.16 -12.90
CA VAL A 142 42.81 -22.35 -12.98
C VAL A 142 43.58 -21.73 -11.81
N ALA A 143 43.04 -20.72 -11.12
CA ALA A 143 43.76 -20.06 -10.04
C ALA A 143 43.66 -20.78 -8.68
N MET A 144 42.67 -21.65 -8.49
CA MET A 144 42.47 -22.35 -7.20
C MET A 144 43.32 -23.60 -7.03
N ASN A 145 43.88 -24.15 -8.16
CA ASN A 145 44.72 -25.33 -8.08
C ASN A 145 46.20 -25.00 -7.79
N ALA A 146 46.66 -23.77 -8.02
CA ALA A 146 48.02 -23.33 -7.72
C ALA A 146 48.26 -23.02 -6.23
N MET A 147 47.20 -22.67 -5.47
CA MET A 147 47.31 -22.31 -4.05
C MET A 147 47.34 -23.52 -3.11
N ASN A 148 46.81 -24.67 -3.54
CA ASN A 148 46.78 -25.88 -2.72
C ASN A 148 48.08 -26.67 -2.72
N HIS A 149 49.01 -26.49 -3.69
CA HIS A 149 50.29 -27.19 -3.71
C HIS A 149 51.37 -26.58 -2.77
N HIS A 150 51.20 -25.33 -2.30
CA HIS A 150 52.15 -24.71 -1.36
C HIS A 150 51.82 -24.92 0.14
N ALA A 151 50.61 -25.41 0.47
CA ALA A 151 50.21 -25.64 1.84
C ALA A 151 50.63 -27.02 2.39
N ALA A 152 51.02 -27.95 1.52
CA ALA A 152 51.37 -29.33 1.89
C ALA A 152 52.87 -29.57 2.26
N GLN A 153 53.69 -28.52 2.26
CA GLN A 153 55.14 -28.65 2.55
C GLN A 153 55.60 -27.85 3.78
N ARG A 154 54.88 -27.83 4.86
CA ARG A 154 55.39 -27.40 6.15
C ARG A 154 55.90 -28.61 6.97
N PRO A 155 57.18 -28.65 7.34
CA PRO A 155 57.69 -29.72 8.20
C PRO A 155 57.06 -29.61 9.59
N HIS A 156 56.67 -30.75 10.13
CA HIS A 156 56.26 -30.89 11.52
C HIS A 156 57.36 -30.44 12.45
N ALA A 157 57.13 -29.35 13.20
CA ALA A 157 57.95 -28.98 14.35
C ALA A 157 57.63 -29.93 15.49
N ALA A 158 58.68 -30.54 16.08
CA ALA A 158 58.59 -31.45 17.22
C ALA A 158 58.09 -30.73 18.49
N PRO A 159 57.36 -31.40 19.36
CA PRO A 159 56.93 -30.82 20.65
C PRO A 159 58.12 -30.64 21.61
N GLU A 160 58.25 -29.45 22.20
CA GLU A 160 59.18 -29.14 23.28
C GLU A 160 58.72 -29.81 24.58
N PRO A 161 59.66 -30.29 25.42
CA PRO A 161 59.34 -30.94 26.69
C PRO A 161 58.91 -29.88 27.75
N CYS A 162 57.89 -30.24 28.52
CA CYS A 162 57.43 -29.51 29.70
C CYS A 162 58.54 -29.50 30.76
N GLU A 163 59.04 -28.31 31.08
CA GLU A 163 59.93 -28.05 32.24
C GLU A 163 59.06 -27.81 33.47
N GLU A 164 59.12 -28.76 34.38
CA GLU A 164 58.59 -28.77 35.74
C GLU A 164 59.38 -27.77 36.59
N ARG A 165 58.76 -26.74 37.14
CA ARG A 165 59.31 -25.95 38.23
C ARG A 165 58.41 -26.02 39.44
N GLY A 166 59.03 -26.46 40.50
CA GLY A 166 58.59 -26.57 41.89
C GLY A 166 58.16 -25.27 42.56
#